data_040f3d23c69b763d48eb1c155343320c
#
_entry.id   040f3d23c69b763d48eb1c155343320c
#
_cell.length_a   1.000
_cell.length_b   1.000
_cell.length_c   1.000
_cell.angle_alpha   90.00
_cell.angle_beta   90.00
_cell.angle_gamma   90.00
#
_symmetry.space_group_name_H-M   'P 1'
#
loop_
_entity.id
_entity.type
_entity.pdbx_description
1 polymer ?
#
loop_
_entity_poly.entity_id
_entity_poly.type
_entity_poly.pdbx_seq_one_letter_code
_entity_poly.pdbx_strand_id
1 'polypeptide(L)'
;NLTVWSLAGKSLDDAVVEVDAKPNGGPEDNGFGILFRVKDRKNFYHFEISSDGYWRAGVMKDGKWDNFDDWAPHPSIRQSSATNRLKVVMKGDSLTFFVNNQQIFQKTDKTFTSGDIGLSALTLIDKPGTDISFDNVSVTKAP
;
A
#
# COMPACT_ATOMS: atom_id res chain seq x y z
N ASN A 1 12.82 3.69 -12.47
CA ASN A 1 11.67 3.07 -11.79
C ASN A 1 10.44 3.92 -12.05
N LEU A 2 9.35 3.28 -12.36
CA LEU A 2 8.06 3.92 -12.60
C LEU A 2 7.03 3.36 -11.64
N THR A 3 6.37 4.25 -10.90
CA THR A 3 5.19 3.89 -10.12
C THR A 3 3.95 4.38 -10.87
N VAL A 4 3.08 3.46 -11.21
CA VAL A 4 1.76 3.77 -11.74
C VAL A 4 0.77 3.76 -10.59
N TRP A 5 -0.09 4.77 -10.54
CA TRP A 5 -1.09 4.88 -9.50
C TRP A 5 -2.42 5.43 -10.00
N SER A 6 -3.48 5.09 -9.30
CA SER A 6 -4.83 5.61 -9.53
C SER A 6 -5.41 6.10 -8.22
N LEU A 7 -5.98 7.30 -8.22
CA LEU A 7 -6.55 7.94 -7.03
C LEU A 7 -8.08 7.92 -7.09
N ALA A 8 -8.71 7.85 -5.90
CA ALA A 8 -10.17 7.86 -5.79
C ALA A 8 -10.79 9.26 -5.96
N GLY A 9 -10.01 10.32 -5.78
CA GLY A 9 -10.51 11.70 -5.86
C GLY A 9 -11.28 12.15 -4.62
N LYS A 10 -11.00 11.56 -3.46
CA LYS A 10 -11.66 11.87 -2.19
C LYS A 10 -10.64 12.10 -1.08
N SER A 11 -10.81 13.15 -0.32
CA SER A 11 -9.99 13.38 0.88
C SER A 11 -10.66 12.77 2.10
N LEU A 12 -9.92 11.91 2.79
CA LEU A 12 -10.37 11.20 4.00
C LEU A 12 -9.39 11.44 5.13
N ASP A 13 -9.88 11.46 6.36
CA ASP A 13 -9.07 11.49 7.56
C ASP A 13 -8.99 10.10 8.21
N ASP A 14 -9.97 9.72 9.02
CA ASP A 14 -10.06 8.41 9.64
C ASP A 14 -10.88 7.46 8.76
N ALA A 15 -10.23 6.41 8.28
CA ALA A 15 -10.87 5.47 7.36
C ALA A 15 -10.22 4.09 7.42
N VAL A 16 -10.95 3.09 6.93
CA VAL A 16 -10.46 1.75 6.64
C VAL A 16 -10.48 1.57 5.13
N VAL A 17 -9.32 1.27 4.54
CA VAL A 17 -9.18 0.98 3.12
C VAL A 17 -8.79 -0.47 2.95
N GLU A 18 -9.54 -1.21 2.14
CA GLU A 18 -9.27 -2.61 1.83
C GLU A 18 -9.33 -2.85 0.34
N VAL A 19 -8.51 -3.79 -0.14
CA VAL A 19 -8.50 -4.19 -1.54
C VAL A 19 -7.96 -5.60 -1.70
N ASP A 20 -8.52 -6.35 -2.64
CA ASP A 20 -7.91 -7.58 -3.13
C ASP A 20 -6.91 -7.23 -4.22
N ALA A 21 -5.67 -7.68 -4.07
CA ALA A 21 -4.59 -7.49 -5.03
C ALA A 21 -4.09 -8.84 -5.54
N LYS A 22 -4.03 -8.99 -6.85
CA LYS A 22 -3.61 -10.23 -7.50
C LYS A 22 -2.55 -9.94 -8.57
N PRO A 23 -1.34 -10.46 -8.42
CA PRO A 23 -0.34 -10.44 -9.50
C PRO A 23 -0.78 -11.34 -10.65
N ASN A 24 -0.84 -10.81 -11.87
CA ASN A 24 -1.14 -11.59 -13.08
C ASN A 24 0.14 -12.00 -13.81
N GLY A 25 1.22 -11.24 -13.60
CA GLY A 25 2.50 -11.50 -14.24
C GLY A 25 3.53 -10.43 -13.88
N GLY A 26 4.73 -10.64 -14.35
CA GLY A 26 5.87 -9.78 -14.10
C GLY A 26 6.76 -10.27 -12.96
N PRO A 27 7.80 -9.49 -12.63
CA PRO A 27 8.74 -9.85 -11.57
C PRO A 27 8.08 -9.93 -10.19
N GLU A 28 8.50 -10.90 -9.38
CA GLU A 28 7.90 -11.15 -8.08
C GLU A 28 8.35 -10.16 -6.99
N ASP A 29 9.44 -9.45 -7.20
CA ASP A 29 10.00 -8.48 -6.26
C ASP A 29 9.54 -7.04 -6.48
N ASN A 30 8.58 -6.80 -7.37
CA ASN A 30 8.01 -5.48 -7.60
C ASN A 30 6.84 -5.23 -6.66
N GLY A 31 6.85 -4.08 -5.98
CA GLY A 31 5.84 -3.73 -4.99
C GLY A 31 4.54 -3.23 -5.60
N PHE A 32 3.43 -3.54 -4.92
CA PHE A 32 2.10 -3.03 -5.26
C PHE A 32 1.25 -2.91 -4.00
N GLY A 33 0.29 -2.00 -4.00
CA GLY A 33 -0.56 -1.86 -2.83
C GLY A 33 -1.37 -0.58 -2.76
N ILE A 34 -1.47 -0.04 -1.56
CA ILE A 34 -2.35 1.08 -1.22
C ILE A 34 -1.53 2.34 -0.96
N LEU A 35 -1.98 3.44 -1.56
CA LEU A 35 -1.57 4.79 -1.19
C LEU A 35 -2.67 5.42 -0.35
N PHE A 36 -2.31 6.17 0.67
CA PHE A 36 -3.31 6.79 1.53
C PHE A 36 -2.82 8.14 2.07
N ARG A 37 -3.78 8.98 2.47
CA ARG A 37 -3.56 10.37 2.84
C ARG A 37 -2.69 11.10 1.82
N VAL A 38 -2.99 10.88 0.54
CA VAL A 38 -2.24 11.46 -0.57
C VAL A 38 -2.58 12.93 -0.71
N LYS A 39 -1.56 13.79 -0.64
CA LYS A 39 -1.66 15.23 -0.90
C LYS A 39 -1.31 15.54 -2.35
N ASP A 40 -0.21 14.97 -2.82
CA ASP A 40 0.32 15.10 -4.16
C ASP A 40 1.35 13.99 -4.44
N ARG A 41 2.06 14.06 -5.56
CA ARG A 41 3.04 13.06 -5.98
C ARG A 41 4.29 12.97 -5.09
N LYS A 42 4.49 13.91 -4.18
CA LYS A 42 5.65 13.98 -3.29
C LYS A 42 5.28 13.83 -1.82
N ASN A 43 3.99 13.71 -1.50
CA ASN A 43 3.49 13.75 -0.13
C ASN A 43 2.34 12.76 0.05
N PHE A 44 2.65 11.57 0.57
CA PHE A 44 1.68 10.50 0.82
C PHE A 44 2.25 9.38 1.69
N TYR A 45 1.38 8.55 2.23
CA TYR A 45 1.76 7.26 2.80
C TYR A 45 1.57 6.13 1.79
N HIS A 46 2.35 5.05 1.95
CA HIS A 46 2.18 3.83 1.16
C HIS A 46 2.25 2.58 2.01
N PHE A 47 1.54 1.56 1.57
CA PHE A 47 1.63 0.19 2.05
C PHE A 47 1.65 -0.75 0.84
N GLU A 48 2.72 -1.50 0.70
CA GLU A 48 2.97 -2.36 -0.45
C GLU A 48 3.34 -3.76 -0.02
N ILE A 49 2.97 -4.74 -0.84
CA ILE A 49 3.52 -6.09 -0.78
C ILE A 49 4.16 -6.43 -2.13
N SER A 50 4.91 -7.53 -2.16
CA SER A 50 5.45 -8.12 -3.38
C SER A 50 5.09 -9.61 -3.45
N SER A 51 5.14 -10.16 -4.67
CA SER A 51 4.73 -11.55 -4.91
C SER A 51 5.66 -12.58 -4.28
N ASP A 52 6.85 -12.18 -3.90
CA ASP A 52 7.82 -13.03 -3.18
C ASP A 52 7.65 -13.04 -1.66
N GLY A 53 6.56 -12.43 -1.16
CA GLY A 53 6.18 -12.53 0.26
C GLY A 53 6.71 -11.44 1.17
N TYR A 54 7.14 -10.32 0.62
CA TYR A 54 7.66 -9.17 1.40
C TYR A 54 6.63 -8.04 1.48
N TRP A 55 6.78 -7.19 2.47
CA TRP A 55 5.98 -5.98 2.63
C TRP A 55 6.87 -4.78 2.99
N ARG A 56 6.33 -3.61 2.72
CA ARG A 56 6.95 -2.34 3.08
C ARG A 56 5.85 -1.30 3.33
N ALA A 57 6.07 -0.42 4.31
CA ALA A 57 5.22 0.73 4.54
C ALA A 57 6.07 1.94 4.89
N GLY A 58 5.58 3.14 4.61
CA GLY A 58 6.31 4.35 4.91
C GLY A 58 5.59 5.60 4.44
N VAL A 59 6.30 6.71 4.50
CA VAL A 59 5.83 8.03 4.10
C VAL A 59 6.78 8.64 3.08
N MET A 60 6.22 9.28 2.06
CA MET A 60 6.95 10.21 1.21
C MET A 60 6.58 11.62 1.65
N LYS A 61 7.58 12.41 2.00
CA LYS A 61 7.43 13.83 2.35
C LYS A 61 8.41 14.66 1.56
N ASP A 62 7.89 15.65 0.84
CA ASP A 62 8.69 16.54 -0.01
C ASP A 62 9.60 15.76 -1.00
N GLY A 63 9.09 14.63 -1.49
CA GLY A 63 9.79 13.75 -2.43
C GLY A 63 10.86 12.85 -1.81
N LYS A 64 10.94 12.78 -0.49
CA LYS A 64 11.88 11.93 0.25
C LYS A 64 11.16 10.80 0.96
N TRP A 65 11.66 9.59 0.79
CA TRP A 65 11.15 8.41 1.45
C TRP A 65 11.63 8.34 2.91
N ASP A 66 10.71 7.99 3.79
CA ASP A 66 10.99 7.55 5.15
C ASP A 66 10.20 6.25 5.39
N ASN A 67 10.88 5.13 5.29
CA ASN A 67 10.27 3.83 5.48
C ASN A 67 10.10 3.55 6.98
N PHE A 68 8.91 3.10 7.37
CA PHE A 68 8.65 2.66 8.75
C PHE A 68 9.39 1.37 9.05
N ASP A 69 9.52 0.52 8.05
CA ASP A 69 10.38 -0.64 8.02
C ASP A 69 10.81 -0.88 6.56
N ASP A 70 11.99 -1.44 6.35
CA ASP A 70 12.42 -1.86 5.03
C ASP A 70 11.70 -3.15 4.61
N TRP A 71 11.88 -3.55 3.35
CA TRP A 71 11.29 -4.79 2.86
C TRP A 71 11.55 -5.95 3.83
N ALA A 72 10.48 -6.49 4.40
CA ALA A 72 10.50 -7.59 5.36
C ALA A 72 9.55 -8.70 4.94
N PRO A 73 9.93 -9.97 5.09
CA PRO A 73 9.02 -11.08 4.81
C PRO A 73 7.96 -11.21 5.89
N HIS A 74 6.77 -11.68 5.50
CA HIS A 74 5.73 -12.01 6.46
C HIS A 74 4.94 -13.25 5.99
N PRO A 75 4.70 -14.25 6.87
CA PRO A 75 4.08 -15.52 6.47
C PRO A 75 2.61 -15.39 6.06
N SER A 76 1.91 -14.31 6.41
CA SER A 76 0.53 -14.10 5.98
C SER A 76 0.41 -13.66 4.52
N ILE A 77 1.51 -13.28 3.88
CA ILE A 77 1.51 -12.89 2.45
C ILE A 77 1.61 -14.17 1.62
N ARG A 78 0.58 -14.42 0.81
CA ARG A 78 0.58 -15.51 -0.16
C ARG A 78 1.43 -15.12 -1.35
N GLN A 79 2.33 -16.02 -1.76
CA GLN A 79 3.31 -15.75 -2.82
C GLN A 79 2.78 -16.06 -4.22
N SER A 80 3.58 -15.70 -5.22
CA SER A 80 3.31 -15.91 -6.65
C SER A 80 2.05 -15.18 -7.11
N SER A 81 1.17 -15.84 -7.84
CA SER A 81 -0.04 -15.22 -8.41
C SER A 81 -1.26 -15.27 -7.49
N ALA A 82 -1.08 -15.58 -6.23
CA ALA A 82 -2.18 -15.64 -5.27
C ALA A 82 -2.75 -14.24 -4.97
N THR A 83 -4.05 -14.19 -4.70
CA THR A 83 -4.71 -12.98 -4.24
C THR A 83 -4.42 -12.74 -2.76
N ASN A 84 -4.02 -11.51 -2.42
CA ASN A 84 -3.88 -11.05 -1.05
C ASN A 84 -4.85 -9.91 -0.79
N ARG A 85 -5.52 -9.93 0.37
CA ARG A 85 -6.35 -8.82 0.82
C ARG A 85 -5.52 -7.89 1.69
N LEU A 86 -5.36 -6.66 1.22
CA LEU A 86 -4.63 -5.61 1.92
C LEU A 86 -5.62 -4.71 2.65
N LYS A 87 -5.26 -4.30 3.88
CA LYS A 87 -6.06 -3.35 4.64
C LYS A 87 -5.18 -2.38 5.40
N VAL A 88 -5.57 -1.10 5.36
CA VAL A 88 -4.99 -0.04 6.18
C VAL A 88 -6.10 0.56 7.04
N VAL A 89 -5.89 0.61 8.34
CA VAL A 89 -6.77 1.32 9.28
C VAL A 89 -6.08 2.61 9.70
N MET A 90 -6.69 3.74 9.36
CA MET A 90 -6.22 5.07 9.73
C MET A 90 -7.12 5.64 10.81
N LYS A 91 -6.59 5.86 12.01
CA LYS A 91 -7.33 6.48 13.12
C LYS A 91 -6.45 7.49 13.83
N GLY A 92 -6.71 8.78 13.59
CA GLY A 92 -5.82 9.83 14.05
C GLY A 92 -4.41 9.63 13.46
N ASP A 93 -3.42 9.57 14.32
CA ASP A 93 -2.03 9.28 13.96
C ASP A 93 -1.66 7.79 14.04
N SER A 94 -2.61 6.92 14.38
CA SER A 94 -2.41 5.48 14.40
C SER A 94 -2.70 4.87 13.02
N LEU A 95 -1.70 4.19 12.48
CA LEU A 95 -1.75 3.50 11.19
C LEU A 95 -1.53 2.01 11.42
N THR A 96 -2.49 1.18 11.06
CA THR A 96 -2.41 -0.27 11.25
C THR A 96 -2.57 -0.99 9.93
N PHE A 97 -1.70 -1.95 9.67
CA PHE A 97 -1.58 -2.66 8.39
C PHE A 97 -1.91 -4.14 8.55
N PHE A 98 -2.73 -4.64 7.64
CA PHE A 98 -3.18 -6.03 7.64
C PHE A 98 -2.98 -6.67 6.26
N VAL A 99 -2.62 -7.95 6.25
CA VAL A 99 -2.68 -8.81 5.07
C VAL A 99 -3.47 -10.04 5.42
N ASN A 100 -4.49 -10.36 4.62
CA ASN A 100 -5.37 -11.51 4.79
C ASN A 100 -5.96 -11.60 6.21
N ASN A 101 -6.41 -10.46 6.74
CA ASN A 101 -6.98 -10.29 8.08
C ASN A 101 -5.99 -10.50 9.24
N GLN A 102 -4.69 -10.59 8.96
CA GLN A 102 -3.64 -10.65 9.97
C GLN A 102 -2.99 -9.27 10.11
N GLN A 103 -2.97 -8.72 11.31
CA GLN A 103 -2.20 -7.50 11.57
C GLN A 103 -0.73 -7.81 11.44
N ILE A 104 -0.04 -7.07 10.57
CA ILE A 104 1.40 -7.26 10.34
C ILE A 104 2.25 -6.15 10.93
N PHE A 105 1.68 -4.95 11.08
CA PHE A 105 2.42 -3.80 11.58
C PHE A 105 1.48 -2.72 12.10
N GLN A 106 1.99 -1.88 13.00
CA GLN A 106 1.32 -0.68 13.49
C GLN A 106 2.36 0.43 13.67
N LYS A 107 2.03 1.63 13.25
CA LYS A 107 2.88 2.81 13.38
C LYS A 107 2.07 4.01 13.84
N THR A 108 2.62 4.79 14.73
CA THR A 108 2.12 6.13 15.06
C THR A 108 2.93 7.16 14.27
N ASP A 109 2.28 7.92 13.41
CA ASP A 109 2.92 8.93 12.58
C ASP A 109 1.98 10.10 12.33
N LYS A 110 2.49 11.32 12.46
CA LYS A 110 1.70 12.57 12.39
C LYS A 110 1.98 13.39 11.12
N THR A 111 2.69 12.84 10.17
CA THR A 111 3.11 13.61 8.99
C THR A 111 1.91 14.13 8.19
N PHE A 112 0.93 13.28 7.92
CA PHE A 112 -0.32 13.68 7.25
C PHE A 112 -1.53 13.16 8.03
N THR A 113 -2.55 14.01 8.17
CA THR A 113 -3.78 13.68 8.90
C THR A 113 -4.97 13.36 7.98
N SER A 114 -4.88 13.72 6.70
CA SER A 114 -5.93 13.49 5.71
C SER A 114 -5.33 13.45 4.31
N GLY A 115 -6.11 13.04 3.35
CA GLY A 115 -5.76 13.05 1.94
C GLY A 115 -6.50 11.98 1.15
N ASP A 116 -6.16 11.88 -0.13
CA ASP A 116 -6.78 10.92 -1.05
C ASP A 116 -6.25 9.51 -0.77
N ILE A 117 -6.94 8.54 -1.32
CA ILE A 117 -6.52 7.14 -1.34
C ILE A 117 -6.29 6.70 -2.77
N GLY A 118 -5.43 5.72 -2.95
CA GLY A 118 -5.13 5.19 -4.28
C GLY A 118 -4.54 3.79 -4.24
N LEU A 119 -4.35 3.27 -5.41
CA LEU A 119 -3.70 1.98 -5.66
C LEU A 119 -2.46 2.21 -6.48
N SER A 120 -1.40 1.45 -6.21
CA SER A 120 -0.13 1.61 -6.91
C SER A 120 0.49 0.28 -7.30
N ALA A 121 1.22 0.29 -8.40
CA ALA A 121 2.09 -0.79 -8.83
C ALA A 121 3.42 -0.20 -9.28
N LEU A 122 4.51 -0.76 -8.77
CA LEU A 122 5.86 -0.38 -9.14
C LEU A 122 6.37 -1.27 -10.25
N THR A 123 6.92 -0.65 -11.29
CA THR A 123 7.69 -1.38 -12.30
C THR A 123 9.14 -0.89 -12.28
N LEU A 124 10.08 -1.80 -12.22
CA LEU A 124 11.51 -1.51 -12.29
C LEU A 124 11.95 -1.46 -13.75
N ILE A 125 12.86 -0.54 -14.09
CA ILE A 125 13.34 -0.38 -15.48
C ILE A 125 14.06 -1.64 -15.96
N ASP A 126 14.82 -2.27 -15.09
CA ASP A 126 15.57 -3.50 -15.37
C ASP A 126 14.72 -4.78 -15.21
N LYS A 127 13.53 -4.66 -14.63
CA LYS A 127 12.59 -5.76 -14.40
C LYS A 127 11.17 -5.30 -14.75
N PRO A 128 10.86 -5.07 -16.03
CA PRO A 128 9.54 -4.57 -16.44
C PRO A 128 8.49 -5.68 -16.46
N GLY A 129 7.24 -5.30 -16.68
CA GLY A 129 6.13 -6.23 -16.91
C GLY A 129 5.25 -6.50 -15.70
N THR A 130 5.34 -5.67 -14.67
CA THR A 130 4.42 -5.77 -13.51
C THR A 130 2.97 -5.61 -13.97
N ASP A 131 2.16 -6.63 -13.68
CA ASP A 131 0.73 -6.66 -14.02
C ASP A 131 -0.05 -7.10 -12.76
N ILE A 132 -0.78 -6.16 -12.18
CA ILE A 132 -1.54 -6.37 -10.94
C ILE A 132 -3.01 -6.03 -11.18
N SER A 133 -3.90 -6.96 -10.81
CA SER A 133 -5.34 -6.70 -10.74
C SER A 133 -5.73 -6.32 -9.32
N PHE A 134 -6.49 -5.23 -9.20
CA PHE A 134 -7.11 -4.83 -7.94
C PHE A 134 -8.62 -4.99 -8.06
N ASP A 135 -9.25 -5.54 -7.03
CA ASP A 135 -10.69 -5.78 -7.00
C ASP A 135 -11.22 -5.61 -5.58
N ASN A 136 -12.55 -5.53 -5.47
CA ASN A 136 -13.24 -5.46 -4.18
C ASN A 136 -12.71 -4.34 -3.27
N VAL A 137 -12.51 -3.15 -3.84
CA VAL A 137 -12.08 -1.97 -3.08
C VAL A 137 -13.19 -1.56 -2.13
N SER A 138 -12.86 -1.44 -0.86
CA SER A 138 -13.78 -0.98 0.18
C SER A 138 -13.16 0.16 0.96
N VAL A 139 -13.92 1.23 1.14
CA VAL A 139 -13.53 2.37 1.96
C VAL A 139 -14.65 2.65 2.93
N THR A 140 -14.36 2.50 4.23
CA THR A 140 -15.33 2.73 5.30
C THR A 140 -14.74 3.67 6.33
N LYS A 141 -15.63 4.24 7.17
CA LYS A 141 -15.19 5.07 8.28
C LYS A 141 -14.50 4.18 9.33
N ALA A 142 -13.39 4.64 9.91
CA ALA A 142 -12.75 3.94 11.02
C ALA A 142 -13.66 3.96 12.26
N PRO A 143 -13.76 2.83 12.97
CA PRO A 143 -14.60 2.74 14.18
C PRO A 143 -14.07 3.57 15.35
#